data_cf5005c26096da3916672a9ec31c6b0c
#
_entry.id   cf5005c26096da3916672a9ec31c6b0c
#
_cell.length_a   1.000
_cell.length_b   1.000
_cell.length_c   1.000
_cell.angle_alpha   90.00
_cell.angle_beta   90.00
_cell.angle_gamma   90.00
#
_symmetry.space_group_name_H-M   'P 1'
#
loop_
_entity.id
_entity.type
_entity.pdbx_description
1 polymer ?
#
loop_
_entity_poly.entity_id
_entity_poly.type
_entity_poly.pdbx_seq_one_letter_code
_entity_poly.pdbx_strand_id
1 'polypeptide(L)' 'SNEDAMATEKLADGIRRFTADQIELENRVRQLARAA' A
#
# COMPACT_ATOMS: atom_id res chain seq x y z
N SER A 1 -8.48 -8.80 -23.38
CA SER A 1 -9.58 -9.65 -22.90
C SER A 1 -10.03 -9.17 -21.53
N ASN A 2 -11.19 -9.65 -21.08
CA ASN A 2 -11.69 -9.35 -19.74
C ASN A 2 -10.76 -9.89 -18.66
N GLU A 3 -10.14 -11.01 -18.89
CA GLU A 3 -9.18 -11.59 -17.95
C GLU A 3 -7.96 -10.70 -17.79
N ASP A 4 -7.45 -10.14 -18.87
CA ASP A 4 -6.31 -9.23 -18.84
C ASP A 4 -6.66 -7.94 -18.10
N ALA A 5 -7.84 -7.40 -18.34
CA ALA A 5 -8.33 -6.20 -17.66
C ALA A 5 -8.50 -6.44 -16.16
N MET A 6 -9.05 -7.59 -15.77
CA MET A 6 -9.22 -7.94 -14.37
C MET A 6 -7.87 -8.15 -13.67
N ALA A 7 -6.92 -8.81 -14.35
CA ALA A 7 -5.58 -9.02 -13.81
C ALA A 7 -4.85 -7.69 -13.62
N THR A 8 -4.98 -6.77 -14.57
CA THR A 8 -4.39 -5.43 -14.47
C THR A 8 -4.98 -4.66 -13.29
N GLU A 9 -6.31 -4.67 -13.13
CA GLU A 9 -6.97 -3.99 -12.02
C GLU A 9 -6.58 -4.62 -10.67
N LYS A 10 -6.48 -5.92 -10.60
CA LYS A 10 -6.09 -6.59 -9.37
C LYS A 10 -4.67 -6.21 -8.96
N LEU A 11 -3.76 -6.15 -9.92
CA LEU A 11 -2.39 -5.71 -9.67
C LEU A 11 -2.35 -4.25 -9.20
N ALA A 12 -3.07 -3.37 -9.88
CA ALA A 12 -3.15 -1.96 -9.52
C ALA A 12 -3.71 -1.77 -8.12
N ASP A 13 -4.74 -2.52 -7.74
CA ASP A 13 -5.30 -2.48 -6.39
C ASP A 13 -4.28 -2.95 -5.36
N GLY A 14 -3.54 -4.02 -5.66
CA GLY A 14 -2.48 -4.51 -4.80
C GLY A 14 -1.39 -3.48 -4.57
N ILE A 15 -1.00 -2.74 -5.61
CA ILE A 15 0.00 -1.67 -5.50
C ILE A 15 -0.53 -0.53 -4.62
N ARG A 16 -1.78 -0.13 -4.79
CA ARG A 16 -2.39 0.91 -3.94
C ARG A 16 -2.39 0.51 -2.47
N ARG A 17 -2.75 -0.74 -2.17
CA ARG A 17 -2.75 -1.25 -0.78
C ARG A 17 -1.34 -1.31 -0.21
N PHE A 18 -0.39 -1.79 -0.97
CA PHE A 18 1.01 -1.83 -0.56
C PHE A 18 1.53 -0.45 -0.21
N THR A 19 1.25 0.54 -1.06
CA THR A 19 1.64 1.93 -0.83
C THR A 19 0.99 2.50 0.44
N ALA A 20 -0.29 2.24 0.64
CA ALA A 20 -0.99 2.68 1.84
C ALA A 20 -0.40 2.07 3.11
N ASP A 21 -0.06 0.79 3.06
CA ASP A 21 0.57 0.09 4.19
C ASP A 21 1.94 0.66 4.52
N GLN A 22 2.73 1.00 3.50
CA GLN A 22 4.03 1.63 3.70
C GLN A 22 3.91 3.00 4.36
N ILE A 23 2.96 3.81 3.92
CA ILE A 23 2.70 5.13 4.52
C ILE A 23 2.31 4.97 5.99
N GLU A 24 1.44 4.02 6.29
CA GLU A 24 1.03 3.76 7.66
C GLU A 24 2.20 3.31 8.53
N LEU A 25 3.03 2.41 8.02
CA LEU A 25 4.21 1.95 8.72
C LEU A 25 5.18 3.10 9.02
N GLU A 26 5.46 3.93 8.03
CA GLU A 26 6.33 5.09 8.21
C GLU A 26 5.79 6.05 9.27
N ASN A 27 4.49 6.28 9.26
CA ASN A 27 3.84 7.15 10.26
C ASN A 27 3.97 6.56 11.66
N ARG A 28 3.79 5.26 11.82
CA ARG A 28 3.96 4.58 13.11
C ARG A 28 5.41 4.66 13.61
N VAL A 29 6.37 4.45 12.73
CA VAL A 29 7.79 4.57 13.07
C VAL A 29 8.12 5.99 13.53
N ARG A 30 7.60 7.01 12.84
CA ARG A 30 7.79 8.42 13.24
C ARG A 30 7.18 8.70 14.60
N GLN A 31 6.00 8.19 14.88
CA GLN A 31 5.35 8.35 16.18
C GLN A 31 6.18 7.73 17.29
N LEU A 32 6.71 6.53 17.08
CA LEU A 32 7.57 5.87 18.05
C LEU A 32 8.86 6.65 18.27
N ALA A 33 9.47 7.17 17.22
CA ALA A 33 10.68 7.97 17.32
C ALA A 33 10.44 9.25 18.12
N ARG A 34 9.29 9.90 17.95
CA ARG A 34 8.93 11.11 18.72
C ARG A 34 8.68 10.80 20.18
N ALA A 35 8.16 9.61 20.49
CA ALA A 35 7.88 9.20 21.87
C ALA A 35 9.15 8.77 22.61
N ALA A 36 10.16 8.38 21.87
CA ALA A 36 11.46 8.03 22.46
C ALA A 36 12.28 9.29 22.76
#